data_c3929dc7b0b2192a16693bacfef9b78e
#
_entry.id   c3929dc7b0b2192a16693bacfef9b78e
#
_cell.length_a   1.000
_cell.length_b   1.000
_cell.length_c   1.000
_cell.angle_alpha   90.00
_cell.angle_beta   90.00
_cell.angle_gamma   90.00
#
_symmetry.space_group_name_H-M   'P 1'
#
loop_
_entity.id
_entity.type
_entity.pdbx_description
1 polymer ?
#
loop_
_entity_poly.entity_id
_entity_poly.type
_entity_poly.pdbx_seq_one_letter_code
_entity_poly.pdbx_strand_id
1 'polypeptide(L)'
;PSLDVVVVVHWESEQDSHAAILRADQMEGYNDVLKALFAPDIKKNTHDVKTLLSRLLNEGIEGGGFVFDTALAAYLLAPTDGSYELETLGMRWFNHEYAKAKDTYLAKDAFTPLADQATVLGALFSHCALIGALKEAMAPRLTELGMDKLYYEVELPLCPVLAEMERAGVLVDRNALTAFGQMLDERIQADEALIYELAGEQFNINSTQQFGKILFDKLGLPPVKKTKTGYSTSAEVLEKLAPDHEIVAHILEYRQLTKLNSTYVEGLVKVIAPDGRIHTSFQNTVTATGRLSSTEPNLQNIPVRMELGRE
;
A
#
# COMPACT_ATOMS: atom_id res chain seq x y z
N PRO A 1 13.97 4.50 0.05
CA PRO A 1 15.14 5.09 -0.60
C PRO A 1 15.19 6.57 -0.28
N SER A 2 16.37 7.04 0.04
CA SER A 2 16.66 8.44 0.30
C SER A 2 16.67 9.23 -1.01
N LEU A 3 16.52 10.55 -0.94
CA LEU A 3 16.71 11.48 -2.08
C LEU A 3 18.21 11.80 -2.32
N ASP A 4 19.11 10.86 -2.06
CA ASP A 4 20.56 11.07 -2.19
C ASP A 4 21.00 11.22 -3.65
N VAL A 5 20.18 10.76 -4.58
CA VAL A 5 20.42 10.90 -6.01
C VAL A 5 19.15 11.35 -6.72
N VAL A 6 19.24 12.44 -7.45
CA VAL A 6 18.16 12.96 -8.29
C VAL A 6 18.70 13.18 -9.71
N VAL A 7 17.92 12.77 -10.68
CA VAL A 7 18.21 13.02 -12.09
C VAL A 7 17.15 13.93 -12.67
N VAL A 8 17.60 14.93 -13.38
CA VAL A 8 16.77 15.89 -14.09
C VAL A 8 17.16 15.88 -15.53
N VAL A 9 16.16 15.81 -16.41
CA VAL A 9 16.34 16.02 -17.85
C VAL A 9 15.53 17.25 -18.22
N HIS A 10 16.18 18.19 -18.87
CA HIS A 10 15.58 19.45 -19.31
C HIS A 10 15.70 19.56 -20.83
N TRP A 11 14.65 19.99 -21.49
CA TRP A 11 14.62 20.28 -22.91
C TRP A 11 14.43 21.78 -23.13
N GLU A 12 15.40 22.42 -23.75
CA GLU A 12 15.31 23.83 -24.13
C GLU A 12 14.80 24.02 -25.57
N SER A 13 15.06 23.04 -26.43
CA SER A 13 14.60 23.03 -27.81
C SER A 13 14.51 21.61 -28.35
N GLU A 14 13.99 21.42 -29.58
CA GLU A 14 13.97 20.12 -30.25
C GLU A 14 15.37 19.55 -30.50
N GLN A 15 16.40 20.37 -30.42
CA GLN A 15 17.78 19.98 -30.73
C GLN A 15 18.68 19.87 -29.49
N ASP A 16 18.34 20.51 -28.40
CA ASP A 16 19.17 20.56 -27.19
C ASP A 16 18.42 19.97 -25.98
N SER A 17 18.97 18.91 -25.43
CA SER A 17 18.54 18.32 -24.17
C SER A 17 19.70 18.23 -23.20
N HIS A 18 19.48 18.62 -21.97
CA HIS A 18 20.46 18.58 -20.89
C HIS A 18 20.00 17.61 -19.84
N ALA A 19 20.91 16.75 -19.36
CA ALA A 19 20.67 15.85 -18.26
C ALA A 19 21.68 16.11 -17.14
N ALA A 20 21.21 16.25 -15.94
CA ALA A 20 22.03 16.45 -14.75
C ALA A 20 21.74 15.38 -13.71
N ILE A 21 22.78 14.87 -13.06
CA ILE A 21 22.69 14.01 -11.91
C ILE A 21 23.12 14.84 -10.70
N LEU A 22 22.25 14.91 -9.71
CA LEU A 22 22.52 15.55 -8.44
C LEU A 22 22.76 14.44 -7.40
N ARG A 23 23.89 14.47 -6.74
CA ARG A 23 24.25 13.48 -5.71
C ARG A 23 24.62 14.18 -4.41
N ALA A 24 24.03 13.75 -3.32
CA ALA A 24 24.28 14.32 -1.99
C ALA A 24 25.75 14.18 -1.55
N ASP A 25 26.40 13.08 -1.91
CA ASP A 25 27.81 12.79 -1.59
C ASP A 25 28.83 13.58 -2.44
N GLN A 26 28.36 14.28 -3.49
CA GLN A 26 29.22 15.01 -4.44
C GLN A 26 28.91 16.49 -4.55
N MET A 27 27.90 16.97 -3.83
CA MET A 27 27.40 18.34 -3.97
C MET A 27 27.28 19.04 -2.64
N GLU A 28 28.05 20.10 -2.43
CA GLU A 28 27.88 21.02 -1.32
C GLU A 28 26.57 21.82 -1.50
N GLY A 29 25.81 22.02 -0.42
CA GLY A 29 24.51 22.69 -0.49
C GLY A 29 23.40 21.89 -1.20
N TYR A 30 23.51 20.56 -1.27
CA TYR A 30 22.57 19.67 -1.97
C TYR A 30 21.11 19.95 -1.62
N ASN A 31 20.77 20.13 -0.34
CA ASN A 31 19.39 20.39 0.07
C ASN A 31 18.86 21.74 -0.44
N ASP A 32 19.70 22.75 -0.58
CA ASP A 32 19.26 24.04 -1.13
C ASP A 32 19.02 23.96 -2.65
N VAL A 33 19.83 23.15 -3.34
CA VAL A 33 19.59 22.83 -4.76
C VAL A 33 18.28 22.06 -4.93
N LEU A 34 18.00 21.08 -4.06
CA LEU A 34 16.71 20.35 -4.10
C LEU A 34 15.52 21.29 -3.83
N LYS A 35 15.61 22.17 -2.82
CA LYS A 35 14.57 23.19 -2.56
C LYS A 35 14.32 24.07 -3.77
N ALA A 36 15.38 24.54 -4.43
CA ALA A 36 15.26 25.34 -5.64
C ALA A 36 14.65 24.56 -6.80
N LEU A 37 15.09 23.32 -7.02
CA LEU A 37 14.58 22.44 -8.09
C LEU A 37 13.10 22.11 -7.91
N PHE A 38 12.69 21.81 -6.67
CA PHE A 38 11.31 21.43 -6.36
C PHE A 38 10.42 22.62 -5.99
N ALA A 39 10.88 23.86 -6.17
CA ALA A 39 10.06 25.05 -5.97
C ALA A 39 8.82 25.04 -6.90
N PRO A 40 7.69 25.63 -6.44
CA PRO A 40 6.42 25.58 -7.20
C PRO A 40 6.43 26.31 -8.54
N ASP A 41 7.32 27.27 -8.73
CA ASP A 41 7.48 28.05 -9.97
C ASP A 41 8.21 27.28 -11.08
N ILE A 42 8.95 26.21 -10.74
CA ILE A 42 9.59 25.33 -11.72
C ILE A 42 8.59 24.22 -12.09
N LYS A 43 8.16 24.21 -13.34
CA LYS A 43 7.24 23.18 -13.86
C LYS A 43 7.97 21.88 -14.11
N LYS A 44 7.41 20.78 -13.59
CA LYS A 44 7.99 19.42 -13.64
C LYS A 44 6.99 18.38 -14.09
N ASN A 45 7.46 17.43 -14.88
CA ASN A 45 6.77 16.17 -15.15
C ASN A 45 7.45 15.06 -14.35
N THR A 46 6.71 14.10 -13.86
CA THR A 46 7.26 13.01 -13.06
C THR A 46 6.46 11.73 -13.26
N HIS A 47 6.90 10.71 -12.57
CA HIS A 47 6.21 9.44 -12.43
C HIS A 47 6.01 9.17 -10.93
N ASP A 48 4.75 8.94 -10.50
CA ASP A 48 4.37 8.77 -9.09
C ASP A 48 4.75 9.99 -8.22
N VAL A 49 4.10 11.12 -8.50
CA VAL A 49 4.32 12.40 -7.79
C VAL A 49 4.04 12.30 -6.29
N LYS A 50 3.05 11.51 -5.87
CA LYS A 50 2.70 11.35 -4.45
C LYS A 50 3.88 10.77 -3.66
N THR A 51 4.48 9.69 -4.15
CA THR A 51 5.64 9.06 -3.51
C THR A 51 6.83 10.02 -3.46
N LEU A 52 7.06 10.79 -4.53
CA LEU A 52 8.12 11.80 -4.54
C LEU A 52 7.87 12.91 -3.52
N LEU A 53 6.65 13.42 -3.43
CA LEU A 53 6.26 14.43 -2.44
C LEU A 53 6.41 13.92 -1.01
N SER A 54 5.97 12.70 -0.71
CA SER A 54 6.17 12.09 0.61
C SER A 54 7.64 12.04 1.01
N ARG A 55 8.55 11.79 0.06
CA ARG A 55 10.00 11.78 0.31
C ARG A 55 10.56 13.16 0.55
N LEU A 56 10.17 14.16 -0.27
CA LEU A 56 10.56 15.54 -0.10
C LEU A 56 10.15 16.09 1.27
N LEU A 57 8.91 15.80 1.69
CA LEU A 57 8.39 16.17 3.00
C LEU A 57 9.17 15.54 4.16
N ASN A 58 9.62 14.30 4.03
CA ASN A 58 10.47 13.65 5.04
C ASN A 58 11.85 14.31 5.18
N GLU A 59 12.36 14.92 4.10
CA GLU A 59 13.60 15.72 4.11
C GLU A 59 13.34 17.21 4.49
N GLY A 60 12.11 17.56 4.85
CA GLY A 60 11.75 18.93 5.18
C GLY A 60 11.69 19.88 3.97
N ILE A 61 11.48 19.34 2.77
CA ILE A 61 11.38 20.08 1.51
C ILE A 61 9.92 20.11 1.06
N GLU A 62 9.34 21.31 0.98
CA GLU A 62 8.03 21.50 0.36
C GLU A 62 8.21 21.48 -1.16
N GLY A 63 7.68 20.42 -1.81
CA GLY A 63 7.76 20.26 -3.26
C GLY A 63 6.50 20.76 -3.97
N GLY A 64 6.68 21.34 -5.18
CA GLY A 64 5.56 21.82 -5.99
C GLY A 64 5.91 21.90 -7.47
N GLY A 65 5.02 22.53 -8.28
CA GLY A 65 5.25 22.70 -9.71
C GLY A 65 5.11 21.43 -10.55
N PHE A 66 4.54 20.37 -10.00
CA PHE A 66 4.25 19.13 -10.76
C PHE A 66 3.05 19.36 -11.65
N VAL A 67 3.26 19.33 -12.96
CA VAL A 67 2.22 19.59 -13.96
C VAL A 67 1.75 18.33 -14.68
N PHE A 68 2.50 17.22 -14.54
CA PHE A 68 2.11 15.92 -15.09
C PHE A 68 2.74 14.76 -14.32
N ASP A 69 1.93 13.73 -14.08
CA ASP A 69 2.30 12.44 -13.47
C ASP A 69 1.89 11.30 -14.41
N THR A 70 2.87 10.59 -14.94
CA THR A 70 2.63 9.54 -15.92
C THR A 70 1.98 8.28 -15.34
N ALA A 71 2.23 7.95 -14.06
CA ALA A 71 1.57 6.82 -13.39
C ALA A 71 0.07 7.09 -13.21
N LEU A 72 -0.26 8.29 -12.75
CA LEU A 72 -1.64 8.73 -12.55
C LEU A 72 -2.42 8.83 -13.88
N ALA A 73 -1.78 9.39 -14.91
CA ALA A 73 -2.36 9.46 -16.25
C ALA A 73 -2.63 8.06 -16.82
N ALA A 74 -1.66 7.15 -16.70
CA ALA A 74 -1.80 5.77 -17.15
C ALA A 74 -2.94 5.04 -16.41
N TYR A 75 -3.03 5.22 -15.11
CA TYR A 75 -4.11 4.66 -14.30
C TYR A 75 -5.49 5.16 -14.78
N LEU A 76 -5.68 6.45 -14.98
CA LEU A 76 -6.97 6.98 -15.45
C LEU A 76 -7.33 6.47 -16.84
N LEU A 77 -6.36 6.33 -17.73
CA LEU A 77 -6.57 5.82 -19.08
C LEU A 77 -6.87 4.31 -19.14
N ALA A 78 -6.38 3.54 -18.15
CA ALA A 78 -6.56 2.08 -18.10
C ALA A 78 -6.54 1.56 -16.66
N PRO A 79 -7.59 1.79 -15.85
CA PRO A 79 -7.60 1.52 -14.41
C PRO A 79 -7.59 0.02 -14.03
N THR A 80 -7.75 -0.86 -15.01
CA THR A 80 -7.69 -2.33 -14.82
C THR A 80 -6.35 -2.94 -15.18
N ASP A 81 -5.39 -2.12 -15.59
CA ASP A 81 -4.08 -2.58 -16.03
C ASP A 81 -3.20 -2.95 -14.87
N GLY A 82 -3.00 -3.92 -14.30
CA GLY A 82 -2.32 -4.35 -13.06
C GLY A 82 -0.94 -3.73 -12.75
N SER A 83 -0.32 -2.95 -13.65
CA SER A 83 0.96 -2.28 -13.40
C SER A 83 1.11 -1.00 -14.23
N TYR A 84 1.63 0.04 -13.57
CA TYR A 84 1.95 1.36 -14.16
C TYR A 84 3.44 1.69 -14.04
N GLU A 85 4.29 0.71 -13.80
CA GLU A 85 5.76 0.87 -13.81
C GLU A 85 6.25 1.43 -15.15
N LEU A 86 7.28 2.28 -15.13
CA LEU A 86 7.77 2.97 -16.33
C LEU A 86 8.14 2.02 -17.47
N GLU A 87 8.83 0.92 -17.17
CA GLU A 87 9.20 -0.08 -18.16
C GLU A 87 7.98 -0.77 -18.79
N THR A 88 6.93 -0.99 -17.98
CA THR A 88 5.65 -1.54 -18.48
C THR A 88 4.94 -0.56 -19.38
N LEU A 89 4.93 0.71 -19.01
CA LEU A 89 4.35 1.78 -19.83
C LEU A 89 5.13 1.98 -21.14
N GLY A 90 6.47 1.92 -21.09
CA GLY A 90 7.33 2.00 -22.26
C GLY A 90 7.01 0.90 -23.29
N MET A 91 6.86 -0.34 -22.82
CA MET A 91 6.46 -1.47 -23.67
C MET A 91 5.05 -1.26 -24.25
N ARG A 92 4.10 -0.82 -23.43
CA ARG A 92 2.69 -0.66 -23.82
C ARG A 92 2.48 0.47 -24.84
N TRP A 93 3.12 1.62 -24.62
CA TRP A 93 2.89 2.82 -25.44
C TRP A 93 3.79 2.91 -26.66
N PHE A 94 5.00 2.37 -26.56
CA PHE A 94 6.04 2.53 -27.61
C PHE A 94 6.56 1.21 -28.16
N ASN A 95 6.08 0.06 -27.66
CA ASN A 95 6.59 -1.26 -28.01
C ASN A 95 8.12 -1.35 -27.89
N HIS A 96 8.66 -0.70 -26.84
CA HIS A 96 10.09 -0.64 -26.56
C HIS A 96 10.38 -1.18 -25.16
N GLU A 97 11.39 -2.05 -25.06
CA GLU A 97 11.81 -2.65 -23.80
C GLU A 97 12.79 -1.72 -23.08
N TYR A 98 12.47 -1.40 -21.82
CA TYR A 98 13.30 -0.62 -20.92
C TYR A 98 13.86 -1.49 -19.80
N ALA A 99 15.06 -1.18 -19.33
CA ALA A 99 15.65 -1.84 -18.19
C ALA A 99 14.78 -1.59 -16.94
N LYS A 100 14.53 -2.65 -16.15
CA LYS A 100 13.70 -2.52 -14.95
C LYS A 100 14.38 -1.66 -13.89
N ALA A 101 13.66 -0.70 -13.34
CA ALA A 101 14.17 0.20 -12.30
C ALA A 101 14.74 -0.55 -11.10
N LYS A 102 14.05 -1.61 -10.64
CA LYS A 102 14.46 -2.45 -9.50
C LYS A 102 15.78 -3.21 -9.73
N ASP A 103 16.09 -3.52 -10.98
CA ASP A 103 17.29 -4.28 -11.36
C ASP A 103 18.46 -3.34 -11.74
N THR A 104 18.23 -2.03 -11.73
CA THR A 104 19.20 -0.99 -12.09
C THR A 104 19.32 0.06 -10.98
N TYR A 105 18.81 1.26 -11.17
CA TYR A 105 19.01 2.39 -10.25
C TYR A 105 18.25 2.30 -8.91
N LEU A 106 17.28 1.41 -8.77
CA LEU A 106 16.64 1.08 -7.48
C LEU A 106 17.24 -0.17 -6.83
N ALA A 107 18.22 -0.82 -7.42
CA ALA A 107 18.95 -1.91 -6.80
C ALA A 107 19.72 -1.41 -5.57
N LYS A 108 19.86 -2.26 -4.54
CA LYS A 108 20.46 -1.88 -3.26
C LYS A 108 21.89 -1.33 -3.37
N ASP A 109 22.62 -1.78 -4.38
CA ASP A 109 24.02 -1.45 -4.65
C ASP A 109 24.22 -0.54 -5.86
N ALA A 110 23.14 -0.01 -6.45
CA ALA A 110 23.15 0.75 -7.70
C ALA A 110 24.19 1.89 -7.76
N PHE A 111 24.39 2.60 -6.65
CA PHE A 111 25.32 3.75 -6.58
C PHE A 111 26.58 3.45 -5.77
N THR A 112 26.94 2.18 -5.62
CA THR A 112 28.21 1.76 -5.02
C THR A 112 29.31 1.64 -6.07
N PRO A 113 30.59 1.63 -5.65
CA PRO A 113 31.71 1.40 -6.59
C PRO A 113 31.70 0.03 -7.29
N LEU A 114 30.88 -0.92 -6.81
CA LEU A 114 30.75 -2.26 -7.39
C LEU A 114 29.76 -2.33 -8.55
N ALA A 115 28.86 -1.35 -8.67
CA ALA A 115 27.85 -1.33 -9.72
C ALA A 115 28.43 -0.81 -11.03
N ASP A 116 27.92 -1.31 -12.15
CA ASP A 116 28.14 -0.72 -13.47
C ASP A 116 27.39 0.60 -13.57
N GLN A 117 28.08 1.69 -13.24
CA GLN A 117 27.52 3.04 -13.25
C GLN A 117 26.96 3.43 -14.62
N ALA A 118 27.59 2.98 -15.72
CA ALA A 118 27.12 3.29 -17.06
C ALA A 118 25.74 2.68 -17.32
N THR A 119 25.51 1.44 -16.94
CA THR A 119 24.20 0.78 -17.02
C THR A 119 23.17 1.44 -16.12
N VAL A 120 23.52 1.75 -14.87
CA VAL A 120 22.63 2.41 -13.92
C VAL A 120 22.18 3.78 -14.42
N LEU A 121 23.13 4.61 -14.86
CA LEU A 121 22.86 5.95 -15.37
C LEU A 121 22.10 5.92 -16.71
N GLY A 122 22.47 4.99 -17.60
CA GLY A 122 21.77 4.79 -18.86
C GLY A 122 20.29 4.45 -18.66
N ALA A 123 19.97 3.55 -17.71
CA ALA A 123 18.59 3.23 -17.36
C ALA A 123 17.84 4.44 -16.77
N LEU A 124 18.48 5.18 -15.88
CA LEU A 124 17.89 6.35 -15.24
C LEU A 124 17.56 7.44 -16.26
N PHE A 125 18.50 7.77 -17.17
CA PHE A 125 18.28 8.75 -18.24
C PHE A 125 17.20 8.29 -19.22
N SER A 126 17.19 7.01 -19.58
CA SER A 126 16.15 6.44 -20.46
C SER A 126 14.76 6.57 -19.86
N HIS A 127 14.62 6.33 -18.53
CA HIS A 127 13.35 6.51 -17.83
C HIS A 127 12.94 7.99 -17.72
N CYS A 128 13.88 8.90 -17.47
CA CYS A 128 13.56 10.32 -17.49
C CYS A 128 13.06 10.79 -18.90
N ALA A 129 13.69 10.33 -19.95
CA ALA A 129 13.25 10.62 -21.31
C ALA A 129 11.87 9.99 -21.60
N LEU A 130 11.64 8.78 -21.11
CA LEU A 130 10.36 8.09 -21.24
C LEU A 130 9.22 8.85 -20.56
N ILE A 131 9.44 9.47 -19.38
CA ILE A 131 8.42 10.31 -18.72
C ILE A 131 7.97 11.44 -19.64
N GLY A 132 8.90 12.11 -20.31
CA GLY A 132 8.57 13.14 -21.31
C GLY A 132 7.76 12.61 -22.48
N ALA A 133 8.20 11.51 -23.08
CA ALA A 133 7.50 10.88 -24.19
C ALA A 133 6.09 10.39 -23.80
N LEU A 134 5.94 9.79 -22.63
CA LEU A 134 4.64 9.37 -22.09
C LEU A 134 3.68 10.54 -21.88
N LYS A 135 4.17 11.66 -21.35
CA LYS A 135 3.34 12.88 -21.24
C LYS A 135 2.79 13.31 -22.58
N GLU A 136 3.65 13.42 -23.61
CA GLU A 136 3.24 13.84 -24.94
C GLU A 136 2.22 12.87 -25.58
N ALA A 137 2.31 11.57 -25.26
CA ALA A 137 1.38 10.57 -25.75
C ALA A 137 0.07 10.52 -24.94
N MET A 138 0.14 10.67 -23.61
CA MET A 138 -1.02 10.47 -22.72
C MET A 138 -1.90 11.72 -22.57
N ALA A 139 -1.30 12.93 -22.56
CA ALA A 139 -2.07 14.15 -22.37
C ALA A 139 -3.17 14.36 -23.42
N PRO A 140 -2.90 14.16 -24.74
CA PRO A 140 -3.95 14.24 -25.76
C PRO A 140 -5.06 13.19 -25.56
N ARG A 141 -4.71 11.99 -25.06
CA ARG A 141 -5.69 10.93 -24.81
C ARG A 141 -6.62 11.25 -23.63
N LEU A 142 -6.10 11.88 -22.58
CA LEU A 142 -6.92 12.39 -21.48
C LEU A 142 -7.95 13.41 -22.00
N THR A 143 -7.51 14.35 -22.82
CA THR A 143 -8.37 15.35 -23.43
C THR A 143 -9.43 14.72 -24.36
N GLU A 144 -9.04 13.80 -25.22
CA GLU A 144 -9.94 13.09 -26.13
C GLU A 144 -11.05 12.32 -25.39
N LEU A 145 -10.74 11.79 -24.21
CA LEU A 145 -11.67 11.08 -23.34
C LEU A 145 -12.44 12.01 -22.37
N GLY A 146 -12.21 13.32 -22.42
CA GLY A 146 -12.84 14.30 -21.55
C GLY A 146 -12.41 14.20 -20.09
N MET A 147 -11.21 13.70 -19.82
CA MET A 147 -10.68 13.46 -18.47
C MET A 147 -9.83 14.60 -17.93
N ASP A 148 -9.64 15.71 -18.66
CA ASP A 148 -8.78 16.82 -18.21
C ASP A 148 -9.18 17.36 -16.85
N LYS A 149 -10.45 17.62 -16.64
CA LYS A 149 -10.94 18.12 -15.35
C LYS A 149 -10.66 17.13 -14.21
N LEU A 150 -10.92 15.83 -14.43
CA LEU A 150 -10.64 14.80 -13.44
C LEU A 150 -9.14 14.76 -13.12
N TYR A 151 -8.30 14.76 -14.16
CA TYR A 151 -6.86 14.67 -13.99
C TYR A 151 -6.25 15.91 -13.34
N TYR A 152 -6.50 17.10 -13.92
CA TYR A 152 -5.79 18.33 -13.52
C TYR A 152 -6.43 19.05 -12.32
N GLU A 153 -7.73 18.90 -12.09
CA GLU A 153 -8.44 19.60 -11.01
C GLU A 153 -8.73 18.71 -9.79
N VAL A 154 -8.66 17.39 -9.93
CA VAL A 154 -8.96 16.45 -8.84
C VAL A 154 -7.77 15.57 -8.50
N GLU A 155 -7.35 14.67 -9.40
CA GLU A 155 -6.41 13.59 -9.08
C GLU A 155 -4.98 14.10 -8.85
N LEU A 156 -4.48 14.97 -9.72
CA LEU A 156 -3.13 15.52 -9.57
C LEU A 156 -3.02 16.43 -8.33
N PRO A 157 -3.96 17.34 -8.05
CA PRO A 157 -3.96 18.12 -6.81
C PRO A 157 -4.21 17.30 -5.53
N LEU A 158 -4.79 16.12 -5.63
CA LEU A 158 -4.99 15.22 -4.49
C LEU A 158 -3.65 14.62 -4.00
N CYS A 159 -2.67 14.44 -4.87
CA CYS A 159 -1.39 13.82 -4.52
C CYS A 159 -0.65 14.52 -3.36
N PRO A 160 -0.45 15.85 -3.35
CA PRO A 160 0.17 16.54 -2.22
C PRO A 160 -0.66 16.42 -0.94
N VAL A 161 -2.00 16.42 -1.02
CA VAL A 161 -2.87 16.24 0.14
C VAL A 161 -2.66 14.85 0.76
N LEU A 162 -2.61 13.80 -0.06
CA LEU A 162 -2.36 12.44 0.41
C LEU A 162 -0.97 12.30 1.02
N ALA A 163 0.07 12.90 0.41
CA ALA A 163 1.42 12.90 0.97
C ALA A 163 1.48 13.57 2.35
N GLU A 164 0.80 14.70 2.54
CA GLU A 164 0.68 15.36 3.84
C GLU A 164 -0.11 14.54 4.86
N MET A 165 -1.19 13.88 4.44
CA MET A 165 -1.96 12.98 5.31
C MET A 165 -1.10 11.79 5.77
N GLU A 166 -0.31 11.20 4.88
CA GLU A 166 0.64 10.13 5.22
C GLU A 166 1.68 10.62 6.23
N ARG A 167 2.24 11.82 6.01
CA ARG A 167 3.21 12.45 6.92
C ARG A 167 2.58 12.79 8.27
N ALA A 168 1.38 13.35 8.28
CA ALA A 168 0.68 13.68 9.51
C ALA A 168 0.33 12.44 10.34
N GLY A 169 -0.06 11.35 9.70
CA GLY A 169 -0.47 10.11 10.37
C GLY A 169 -1.71 10.27 11.25
N VAL A 170 -2.14 9.18 11.87
CA VAL A 170 -3.29 9.12 12.78
C VAL A 170 -2.80 8.88 14.20
N LEU A 171 -3.15 9.79 15.12
CA LEU A 171 -2.80 9.65 16.53
C LEU A 171 -3.54 8.44 17.14
N VAL A 172 -2.82 7.60 17.89
CA VAL A 172 -3.36 6.40 18.53
C VAL A 172 -3.07 6.42 20.03
N ASP A 173 -4.09 6.19 20.84
CA ASP A 173 -3.89 5.91 22.25
C ASP A 173 -3.40 4.47 22.44
N ARG A 174 -2.07 4.31 22.54
CA ARG A 174 -1.42 3.02 22.73
C ARG A 174 -1.91 2.32 24.01
N ASN A 175 -2.19 3.08 25.08
CA ASN A 175 -2.59 2.50 26.37
C ASN A 175 -4.02 1.95 26.28
N ALA A 176 -4.94 2.72 25.67
CA ALA A 176 -6.30 2.25 25.43
C ALA A 176 -6.32 1.01 24.54
N LEU A 177 -5.55 1.02 23.44
CA LEU A 177 -5.45 -0.12 22.53
C LEU A 177 -4.86 -1.37 23.21
N THR A 178 -3.85 -1.20 24.07
CA THR A 178 -3.25 -2.30 24.85
C THR A 178 -4.22 -2.86 25.87
N ALA A 179 -4.94 -2.00 26.60
CA ALA A 179 -5.94 -2.42 27.59
C ALA A 179 -7.10 -3.18 26.90
N PHE A 180 -7.52 -2.72 25.74
CA PHE A 180 -8.50 -3.42 24.91
C PHE A 180 -8.01 -4.82 24.50
N GLY A 181 -6.75 -4.93 24.08
CA GLY A 181 -6.13 -6.24 23.78
C GLY A 181 -6.13 -7.20 24.95
N GLN A 182 -5.82 -6.73 26.15
CA GLN A 182 -5.87 -7.54 27.39
C GLN A 182 -7.29 -8.06 27.66
N MET A 183 -8.30 -7.20 27.52
CA MET A 183 -9.69 -7.61 27.68
C MET A 183 -10.11 -8.66 26.64
N LEU A 184 -9.64 -8.51 25.39
CA LEU A 184 -9.89 -9.53 24.35
C LEU A 184 -9.21 -10.85 24.69
N ASP A 185 -7.96 -10.83 25.19
CA ASP A 185 -7.22 -12.04 25.58
C ASP A 185 -7.92 -12.80 26.70
N GLU A 186 -8.45 -12.12 27.71
CA GLU A 186 -9.23 -12.75 28.77
C GLU A 186 -10.48 -13.47 28.23
N ARG A 187 -11.18 -12.86 27.30
CA ARG A 187 -12.35 -13.47 26.64
C ARG A 187 -11.96 -14.64 25.74
N ILE A 188 -10.89 -14.51 24.98
CA ILE A 188 -10.35 -15.57 24.11
C ILE A 188 -10.00 -16.81 24.95
N GLN A 189 -9.34 -16.62 26.10
CA GLN A 189 -8.98 -17.71 27.01
C GLN A 189 -10.21 -18.35 27.64
N ALA A 190 -11.23 -17.58 27.99
CA ALA A 190 -12.49 -18.11 28.52
C ALA A 190 -13.22 -18.96 27.46
N ASP A 191 -13.34 -18.47 26.23
CA ASP A 191 -13.93 -19.25 25.12
C ASP A 191 -13.13 -20.50 24.79
N GLU A 192 -11.80 -20.42 24.79
CA GLU A 192 -10.92 -21.56 24.56
C GLU A 192 -11.15 -22.67 25.61
N ALA A 193 -11.24 -22.32 26.88
CA ALA A 193 -11.50 -23.25 27.96
C ALA A 193 -12.89 -23.95 27.79
N LEU A 194 -13.92 -23.18 27.47
CA LEU A 194 -15.27 -23.71 27.22
C LEU A 194 -15.31 -24.62 25.98
N ILE A 195 -14.61 -24.25 24.91
CA ILE A 195 -14.51 -25.06 23.70
C ILE A 195 -13.87 -26.42 24.03
N TYR A 196 -12.79 -26.45 24.79
CA TYR A 196 -12.13 -27.70 25.19
C TYR A 196 -13.00 -28.55 26.13
N GLU A 197 -13.72 -27.94 27.06
CA GLU A 197 -14.68 -28.63 27.93
C GLU A 197 -15.79 -29.28 27.09
N LEU A 198 -16.43 -28.52 26.20
CA LEU A 198 -17.51 -29.03 25.33
C LEU A 198 -17.02 -30.09 24.32
N ALA A 199 -15.77 -29.97 23.85
CA ALA A 199 -15.14 -30.93 22.97
C ALA A 199 -14.68 -32.21 23.71
N GLY A 200 -14.46 -32.12 25.03
CA GLY A 200 -13.90 -33.20 25.85
C GLY A 200 -12.42 -33.50 25.60
N GLU A 201 -11.70 -32.62 24.89
CA GLU A 201 -10.27 -32.69 24.63
C GLU A 201 -9.71 -31.36 24.13
N GLN A 202 -8.40 -31.19 24.28
CA GLN A 202 -7.67 -30.05 23.71
C GLN A 202 -7.30 -30.35 22.26
N PHE A 203 -7.44 -29.35 21.38
CA PHE A 203 -7.06 -29.41 19.97
C PHE A 203 -6.72 -28.01 19.46
N ASN A 204 -6.10 -27.91 18.29
CA ASN A 204 -5.84 -26.60 17.69
C ASN A 204 -7.11 -26.05 17.03
N ILE A 205 -7.78 -25.10 17.70
CA ILE A 205 -9.03 -24.45 17.26
C ILE A 205 -8.83 -23.73 15.91
N ASN A 206 -7.62 -23.23 15.63
CA ASN A 206 -7.28 -22.56 14.40
C ASN A 206 -7.00 -23.52 13.23
N SER A 207 -6.82 -24.83 13.50
CA SER A 207 -6.68 -25.84 12.47
C SER A 207 -8.05 -26.28 11.93
N THR A 208 -8.41 -25.83 10.74
CA THR A 208 -9.68 -26.18 10.10
C THR A 208 -9.88 -27.70 9.99
N GLN A 209 -8.80 -28.47 9.87
CA GLN A 209 -8.85 -29.91 9.77
C GLN A 209 -9.14 -30.58 11.12
N GLN A 210 -8.43 -30.22 12.20
CA GLN A 210 -8.67 -30.76 13.54
C GLN A 210 -10.05 -30.36 14.03
N PHE A 211 -10.38 -29.10 13.86
CA PHE A 211 -11.68 -28.55 14.20
C PHE A 211 -12.83 -29.27 13.49
N GLY A 212 -12.71 -29.50 12.17
CA GLY A 212 -13.71 -30.24 11.42
C GLY A 212 -13.90 -31.68 11.92
N LYS A 213 -12.83 -32.38 12.32
CA LYS A 213 -12.92 -33.72 12.92
C LYS A 213 -13.64 -33.68 14.28
N ILE A 214 -13.35 -32.72 15.12
CA ILE A 214 -14.03 -32.57 16.42
C ILE A 214 -15.53 -32.37 16.24
N LEU A 215 -15.93 -31.39 15.41
CA LEU A 215 -17.34 -31.07 15.23
C LEU A 215 -18.13 -32.21 14.54
N PHE A 216 -17.63 -32.73 13.44
CA PHE A 216 -18.42 -33.59 12.56
C PHE A 216 -18.19 -35.09 12.82
N ASP A 217 -16.96 -35.50 13.17
CA ASP A 217 -16.66 -36.93 13.40
C ASP A 217 -16.85 -37.33 14.88
N LYS A 218 -16.42 -36.46 15.85
CA LYS A 218 -16.52 -36.79 17.28
C LYS A 218 -17.85 -36.36 17.88
N LEU A 219 -18.25 -35.10 17.70
CA LEU A 219 -19.50 -34.58 18.27
C LEU A 219 -20.73 -34.91 17.42
N GLY A 220 -20.54 -35.41 16.18
CA GLY A 220 -21.63 -35.87 15.31
C GLY A 220 -22.53 -34.76 14.76
N LEU A 221 -22.04 -33.51 14.67
CA LEU A 221 -22.82 -32.42 14.10
C LEU A 221 -23.14 -32.69 12.62
N PRO A 222 -24.30 -32.26 12.12
CA PRO A 222 -24.64 -32.45 10.72
C PRO A 222 -23.73 -31.61 9.81
N PRO A 223 -23.01 -32.20 8.83
CA PRO A 223 -22.17 -31.46 7.93
C PRO A 223 -23.00 -30.70 6.90
N VAL A 224 -22.93 -29.37 6.92
CA VAL A 224 -23.67 -28.49 5.98
C VAL A 224 -23.01 -28.49 4.60
N LYS A 225 -21.68 -28.57 4.51
CA LYS A 225 -20.93 -28.51 3.24
C LYS A 225 -19.61 -29.27 3.35
N LYS A 226 -19.29 -30.07 2.32
CA LYS A 226 -17.98 -30.74 2.19
C LYS A 226 -17.10 -29.98 1.18
N THR A 227 -15.80 -29.98 1.43
CA THR A 227 -14.76 -29.46 0.53
C THR A 227 -13.93 -30.63 -0.02
N LYS A 228 -13.02 -30.36 -0.96
CA LYS A 228 -12.10 -31.39 -1.48
C LYS A 228 -11.18 -31.99 -0.39
N THR A 229 -10.93 -31.23 0.69
CA THR A 229 -9.98 -31.59 1.77
C THR A 229 -10.68 -31.94 3.10
N GLY A 230 -12.02 -32.04 3.14
CA GLY A 230 -12.77 -32.35 4.36
C GLY A 230 -14.05 -31.56 4.52
N TYR A 231 -14.42 -31.29 5.76
CA TYR A 231 -15.60 -30.51 6.09
C TYR A 231 -15.36 -29.00 5.97
N SER A 232 -16.36 -28.26 5.49
CA SER A 232 -16.29 -26.80 5.51
C SER A 232 -16.57 -26.27 6.91
N THR A 233 -15.67 -25.39 7.39
CA THR A 233 -15.80 -24.69 8.67
C THR A 233 -15.81 -23.18 8.45
N SER A 234 -16.37 -22.73 7.31
CA SER A 234 -16.56 -21.31 7.02
C SER A 234 -17.57 -20.68 7.99
N ALA A 235 -17.47 -19.35 8.19
CA ALA A 235 -18.38 -18.61 9.06
C ALA A 235 -19.85 -18.90 8.70
N GLU A 236 -20.21 -18.86 7.41
CA GLU A 236 -21.55 -19.17 6.92
C GLU A 236 -22.08 -20.56 7.34
N VAL A 237 -21.18 -21.55 7.37
CA VAL A 237 -21.54 -22.92 7.81
C VAL A 237 -21.74 -22.96 9.33
N LEU A 238 -20.86 -22.30 10.07
CA LEU A 238 -20.92 -22.29 11.54
C LEU A 238 -22.10 -21.45 12.04
N GLU A 239 -22.42 -20.34 11.41
CA GLU A 239 -23.59 -19.51 11.75
C GLU A 239 -24.92 -20.30 11.64
N LYS A 240 -25.01 -21.25 10.71
CA LYS A 240 -26.18 -22.14 10.57
C LYS A 240 -26.28 -23.19 11.68
N LEU A 241 -25.14 -23.57 12.27
CA LEU A 241 -25.08 -24.59 13.33
C LEU A 241 -25.10 -23.98 14.75
N ALA A 242 -24.72 -22.72 14.89
CA ALA A 242 -24.61 -22.05 16.19
C ALA A 242 -25.91 -22.04 17.03
N PRO A 243 -27.12 -21.87 16.46
CA PRO A 243 -28.35 -21.88 17.24
C PRO A 243 -28.63 -23.20 17.99
N ASP A 244 -28.18 -24.32 17.42
CA ASP A 244 -28.45 -25.65 17.94
C ASP A 244 -27.25 -26.28 18.68
N HIS A 245 -26.06 -25.62 18.62
CA HIS A 245 -24.81 -26.19 19.12
C HIS A 245 -23.96 -25.13 19.82
N GLU A 246 -23.95 -25.15 21.14
CA GLU A 246 -23.24 -24.19 22.01
C GLU A 246 -21.75 -24.07 21.68
N ILE A 247 -21.06 -25.17 21.45
CA ILE A 247 -19.63 -25.17 21.06
C ILE A 247 -19.38 -24.34 19.81
N VAL A 248 -20.31 -24.33 18.85
CA VAL A 248 -20.18 -23.59 17.59
C VAL A 248 -20.30 -22.10 17.84
N ALA A 249 -21.17 -21.66 18.75
CA ALA A 249 -21.29 -20.27 19.14
C ALA A 249 -19.98 -19.74 19.76
N HIS A 250 -19.39 -20.49 20.71
CA HIS A 250 -18.09 -20.13 21.30
C HIS A 250 -16.95 -20.10 20.28
N ILE A 251 -16.95 -21.00 19.33
CA ILE A 251 -15.93 -21.03 18.26
C ILE A 251 -16.05 -19.81 17.34
N LEU A 252 -17.26 -19.41 17.00
CA LEU A 252 -17.48 -18.18 16.21
C LEU A 252 -16.98 -16.97 16.97
N GLU A 253 -17.29 -16.84 18.27
CA GLU A 253 -16.81 -15.78 19.13
C GLU A 253 -15.28 -15.81 19.24
N TYR A 254 -14.69 -16.95 19.60
CA TYR A 254 -13.24 -17.14 19.66
C TYR A 254 -12.53 -16.68 18.39
N ARG A 255 -12.98 -17.10 17.20
CA ARG A 255 -12.39 -16.72 15.93
C ARG A 255 -12.50 -15.22 15.66
N GLN A 256 -13.64 -14.64 16.03
CA GLN A 256 -13.88 -13.21 15.88
C GLN A 256 -12.96 -12.39 16.78
N LEU A 257 -12.87 -12.73 18.06
CA LEU A 257 -12.02 -12.09 19.04
C LEU A 257 -10.53 -12.25 18.70
N THR A 258 -10.11 -13.46 18.34
CA THR A 258 -8.72 -13.73 17.94
C THR A 258 -8.31 -12.91 16.71
N LYS A 259 -9.18 -12.81 15.70
CA LYS A 259 -8.93 -11.98 14.53
C LYS A 259 -8.86 -10.50 14.91
N LEU A 260 -9.75 -10.03 15.76
CA LEU A 260 -9.76 -8.64 16.22
C LEU A 260 -8.47 -8.31 16.99
N ASN A 261 -8.06 -9.17 17.90
CA ASN A 261 -6.86 -8.97 18.69
C ASN A 261 -5.58 -9.04 17.83
N SER A 262 -5.38 -10.12 17.09
CA SER A 262 -4.13 -10.32 16.34
C SER A 262 -3.96 -9.33 15.18
N THR A 263 -5.03 -9.06 14.43
CA THR A 263 -4.95 -8.22 13.23
C THR A 263 -5.00 -6.73 13.57
N TYR A 264 -5.90 -6.32 14.46
CA TYR A 264 -6.14 -4.90 14.69
C TYR A 264 -5.44 -4.39 15.95
N VAL A 265 -5.46 -5.11 17.06
CA VAL A 265 -4.77 -4.64 18.28
C VAL A 265 -3.26 -4.84 18.12
N GLU A 266 -2.79 -6.08 18.09
CA GLU A 266 -1.34 -6.36 17.99
C GLU A 266 -0.72 -5.82 16.72
N GLY A 267 -1.43 -5.95 15.59
CA GLY A 267 -0.98 -5.45 14.30
C GLY A 267 -0.77 -3.94 14.30
N LEU A 268 -1.71 -3.17 14.86
CA LEU A 268 -1.61 -1.72 14.94
C LEU A 268 -0.58 -1.27 15.99
N VAL A 269 -0.54 -1.89 17.17
CA VAL A 269 0.46 -1.56 18.22
C VAL A 269 1.89 -1.65 17.71
N LYS A 270 2.19 -2.64 16.85
CA LYS A 270 3.53 -2.85 16.27
C LYS A 270 3.96 -1.75 15.31
N VAL A 271 3.02 -1.05 14.68
CA VAL A 271 3.29 -0.03 13.66
C VAL A 271 3.08 1.40 14.17
N ILE A 272 2.79 1.59 15.45
CA ILE A 272 2.78 2.92 16.07
C ILE A 272 4.21 3.45 16.08
N ALA A 273 4.43 4.55 15.37
CA ALA A 273 5.72 5.22 15.29
C ALA A 273 6.11 5.91 16.62
N PRO A 274 7.36 6.37 16.78
CA PRO A 274 7.83 7.06 17.99
C PRO A 274 7.05 8.33 18.37
N ASP A 275 6.40 8.96 17.40
CA ASP A 275 5.53 10.13 17.59
C ASP A 275 4.12 9.78 18.11
N GLY A 276 3.82 8.48 18.34
CA GLY A 276 2.53 7.98 18.77
C GLY A 276 1.49 7.87 17.67
N ARG A 277 1.89 7.94 16.41
CA ARG A 277 1.00 7.92 15.25
C ARG A 277 1.21 6.68 14.39
N ILE A 278 0.20 6.35 13.61
CA ILE A 278 0.27 5.35 12.54
C ILE A 278 0.28 6.09 11.20
N HIS A 279 1.30 5.81 10.41
CA HIS A 279 1.48 6.37 9.06
C HIS A 279 1.16 5.28 8.05
N THR A 280 -0.04 5.32 7.51
CA THR A 280 -0.46 4.43 6.41
C THR A 280 -0.04 5.03 5.07
N SER A 281 0.05 4.20 4.03
CA SER A 281 0.21 4.66 2.66
C SER A 281 -1.14 4.62 1.93
N PHE A 282 -1.56 5.76 1.37
CA PHE A 282 -2.77 5.86 0.57
C PHE A 282 -2.47 5.58 -0.90
N GLN A 283 -3.07 4.54 -1.45
CA GLN A 283 -2.90 4.15 -2.85
C GLN A 283 -4.02 4.75 -3.69
N ASN A 284 -3.67 5.61 -4.64
CA ASN A 284 -4.62 6.30 -5.53
C ASN A 284 -4.64 5.73 -6.96
N THR A 285 -3.85 4.71 -7.26
CA THR A 285 -3.72 4.10 -8.59
C THR A 285 -3.96 2.58 -8.60
N VAL A 286 -4.64 2.03 -7.58
CA VAL A 286 -4.77 0.56 -7.42
C VAL A 286 -6.17 0.06 -7.74
N THR A 287 -7.22 0.77 -7.31
CA THR A 287 -8.59 0.25 -7.45
C THR A 287 -9.18 0.61 -8.80
N ALA A 288 -9.80 -0.33 -9.50
CA ALA A 288 -10.48 -0.06 -10.77
C ALA A 288 -11.68 0.92 -10.67
N THR A 289 -12.11 1.23 -9.44
CA THR A 289 -13.29 2.06 -9.17
C THR A 289 -12.98 3.52 -8.84
N GLY A 290 -11.71 3.94 -8.84
CA GLY A 290 -11.28 5.28 -8.43
C GLY A 290 -11.27 5.50 -6.90
N ARG A 291 -11.53 4.46 -6.09
CA ARG A 291 -11.44 4.59 -4.63
C ARG A 291 -9.99 4.55 -4.18
N LEU A 292 -9.67 5.30 -3.13
CA LEU A 292 -8.42 5.15 -2.42
C LEU A 292 -8.38 3.79 -1.71
N SER A 293 -7.20 3.20 -1.60
CA SER A 293 -6.93 2.10 -0.69
C SER A 293 -5.82 2.47 0.29
N SER A 294 -5.77 1.81 1.43
CA SER A 294 -4.79 2.05 2.50
C SER A 294 -3.97 0.78 2.69
N THR A 295 -2.66 0.93 2.76
CA THR A 295 -1.71 -0.17 2.95
C THR A 295 -0.63 0.20 3.97
N GLU A 296 -0.05 -0.78 4.64
CA GLU A 296 1.11 -0.65 5.53
C GLU A 296 0.94 0.36 6.69
N PRO A 297 -0.09 0.21 7.54
CA PRO A 297 -1.12 -0.82 7.60
C PRO A 297 -2.40 -0.47 6.84
N ASN A 298 -3.23 -1.48 6.54
CA ASN A 298 -4.56 -1.25 5.97
C ASN A 298 -5.54 -0.80 7.08
N LEU A 299 -5.87 0.49 7.11
CA LEU A 299 -6.80 1.07 8.08
C LEU A 299 -8.27 1.00 7.64
N GLN A 300 -8.55 0.61 6.39
CA GLN A 300 -9.92 0.53 5.86
C GLN A 300 -10.66 -0.74 6.31
N ASN A 301 -9.96 -1.75 6.80
CA ASN A 301 -10.54 -3.02 7.20
C ASN A 301 -10.92 -3.09 8.70
N ILE A 302 -10.81 -2.00 9.45
CA ILE A 302 -11.23 -1.94 10.86
C ILE A 302 -12.72 -2.24 10.94
N PRO A 303 -13.16 -3.23 11.77
CA PRO A 303 -14.53 -3.75 11.73
C PRO A 303 -15.52 -2.88 12.49
N VAL A 304 -15.72 -1.64 12.08
CA VAL A 304 -16.61 -0.64 12.72
C VAL A 304 -18.10 -1.04 12.78
N ARG A 305 -18.51 -2.11 12.12
CA ARG A 305 -19.88 -2.63 12.17
C ARG A 305 -20.14 -3.52 13.39
N MET A 306 -19.09 -4.03 14.01
CA MET A 306 -19.16 -4.83 15.23
C MET A 306 -19.07 -3.91 16.44
N GLU A 307 -19.82 -4.22 17.51
CA GLU A 307 -19.83 -3.43 18.74
C GLU A 307 -18.40 -3.32 19.31
N LEU A 308 -17.73 -4.44 19.50
CA LEU A 308 -16.34 -4.52 19.94
C LEU A 308 -15.32 -3.89 18.98
N GLY A 309 -15.65 -3.75 17.70
CA GLY A 309 -14.78 -3.10 16.72
C GLY A 309 -14.92 -1.58 16.68
N ARG A 310 -15.84 -1.02 17.49
CA ARG A 310 -16.03 0.44 17.64
C ARG A 310 -15.36 1.01 18.88
N GLU A 311 -15.10 0.16 19.87
CA GLU A 311 -14.36 0.52 21.09
C GLU A 311 -12.88 0.75 20.79
#